data_fe0ced7279d06b601ecd1dfde463126e
#
_entry.id   fe0ced7279d06b601ecd1dfde463126e
#
_cell.length_a   1.000
_cell.length_b   1.000
_cell.length_c   1.000
_cell.angle_alpha   90.00
_cell.angle_beta   90.00
_cell.angle_gamma   90.00
#
_symmetry.space_group_name_H-M   'P 1'
#
loop_
_entity.id
_entity.type
_entity.pdbx_description
1 polymer ?
#
loop_
_entity_poly.entity_id
_entity_poly.type
_entity_poly.pdbx_seq_one_letter_code
_entity_poly.pdbx_strand_id
1 'polypeptide(L)'
;DGKKYIDSVIAWAGKNPGGFRIADGSGVSRYSTVSTDLLVALISKLYYDGGDLFNIFYNSLPIAGVDGTLANRMKNTVCYNNVRAKTGSLSGVSTLTGYAKGKSGDMLAFSILMQNFTGSAAKARAFQDKICELITLYN
;
A
#
# COMPACT_ATOMS: atom_id res chain seq x y z
N ASP A 1 -10.98 -0.49 -23.24
CA ASP A 1 -10.41 -1.62 -22.50
C ASP A 1 -9.65 -1.11 -21.28
N GLY A 2 -10.16 -1.45 -20.06
CA GLY A 2 -9.61 -0.96 -18.79
C GLY A 2 -8.13 -1.30 -18.58
N LYS A 3 -7.65 -2.41 -19.15
CA LYS A 3 -6.24 -2.80 -19.09
C LYS A 3 -5.32 -1.74 -19.71
N LYS A 4 -5.71 -1.15 -20.84
CA LYS A 4 -4.90 -0.12 -21.51
C LYS A 4 -4.66 1.12 -20.61
N TYR A 5 -5.67 1.52 -19.85
CA TYR A 5 -5.53 2.63 -18.90
C TYR A 5 -4.57 2.29 -17.77
N ILE A 6 -4.65 1.06 -17.24
CA ILE A 6 -3.73 0.59 -16.20
C ILE A 6 -2.31 0.50 -16.75
N ASP A 7 -2.10 -0.03 -17.95
CA ASP A 7 -0.80 -0.07 -18.63
C ASP A 7 -0.21 1.34 -18.78
N SER A 8 -1.04 2.34 -19.13
CA SER A 8 -0.61 3.74 -19.24
C SER A 8 -0.20 4.32 -17.90
N VAL A 9 -0.92 4.02 -16.81
CA VAL A 9 -0.58 4.47 -15.45
C VAL A 9 0.73 3.84 -14.98
N ILE A 10 0.96 2.56 -15.28
CA ILE A 10 2.20 1.86 -14.94
C ILE A 10 3.38 2.44 -15.74
N ALA A 11 3.20 2.70 -17.03
CA ALA A 11 4.21 3.34 -17.85
C ALA A 11 4.53 4.77 -17.34
N TRP A 12 3.51 5.53 -16.93
CA TRP A 12 3.69 6.83 -16.29
C TRP A 12 4.51 6.74 -15.00
N ALA A 13 4.35 5.68 -14.23
CA ALA A 13 5.16 5.41 -13.04
C ALA A 13 6.62 4.96 -13.37
N GLY A 14 6.99 4.92 -14.65
CA GLY A 14 8.33 4.51 -15.10
C GLY A 14 8.57 3.00 -15.03
N LYS A 15 7.50 2.19 -15.01
CA LYS A 15 7.58 0.73 -14.94
C LYS A 15 7.08 0.07 -16.23
N ASN A 16 7.53 -1.18 -16.44
CA ASN A 16 7.11 -1.98 -17.59
C ASN A 16 5.72 -2.60 -17.32
N PRO A 17 4.70 -2.30 -18.15
CA PRO A 17 3.38 -2.93 -18.02
C PRO A 17 3.39 -4.45 -18.14
N GLY A 18 4.40 -5.05 -18.73
CA GLY A 18 4.58 -6.52 -18.78
C GLY A 18 5.00 -7.15 -17.45
N GLY A 19 5.39 -6.36 -16.45
CA GLY A 19 5.85 -6.82 -15.14
C GLY A 19 4.72 -7.16 -14.16
N PHE A 20 3.45 -7.13 -14.58
CA PHE A 20 2.29 -7.46 -13.76
C PHE A 20 1.21 -8.16 -14.58
N ARG A 21 0.25 -8.76 -13.89
CA ARG A 21 -0.92 -9.38 -14.52
C ARG A 21 -2.20 -8.96 -13.81
N ILE A 22 -3.16 -8.46 -14.59
CA ILE A 22 -4.54 -8.29 -14.16
C ILE A 22 -5.38 -9.36 -14.84
N ALA A 23 -5.93 -10.26 -14.04
CA ALA A 23 -6.81 -11.32 -14.52
C ALA A 23 -8.24 -10.81 -14.72
N ASP A 24 -8.69 -9.98 -13.79
CA ASP A 24 -10.01 -9.33 -13.82
C ASP A 24 -10.02 -8.06 -12.94
N GLY A 25 -11.13 -7.33 -12.93
CA GLY A 25 -11.31 -6.12 -12.13
C GLY A 25 -11.88 -6.32 -10.72
N SER A 26 -12.04 -7.57 -10.26
CA SER A 26 -12.68 -7.87 -8.96
C SER A 26 -11.85 -7.46 -7.75
N GLY A 27 -10.52 -7.37 -7.90
CA GLY A 27 -9.58 -7.16 -6.80
C GLY A 27 -9.38 -8.38 -5.90
N VAL A 28 -10.03 -9.51 -6.18
CA VAL A 28 -9.96 -10.76 -5.38
C VAL A 28 -9.42 -11.95 -6.15
N SER A 29 -9.01 -11.77 -7.39
CA SER A 29 -8.43 -12.83 -8.20
C SER A 29 -7.02 -13.17 -7.75
N ARG A 30 -6.77 -14.46 -7.49
CA ARG A 30 -5.42 -14.98 -7.21
C ARG A 30 -4.49 -15.00 -8.43
N TYR A 31 -5.07 -14.81 -9.62
CA TYR A 31 -4.31 -14.75 -10.87
C TYR A 31 -3.81 -13.34 -11.18
N SER A 32 -4.25 -12.34 -10.44
CA SER A 32 -3.68 -10.99 -10.50
C SER A 32 -2.38 -10.95 -9.70
N THR A 33 -1.31 -10.46 -10.33
CA THR A 33 0.04 -10.39 -9.73
C THR A 33 0.63 -9.00 -9.91
N VAL A 34 1.32 -8.52 -8.87
CA VAL A 34 2.00 -7.22 -8.85
C VAL A 34 3.22 -7.31 -7.94
N SER A 35 4.25 -6.52 -8.21
CA SER A 35 5.42 -6.42 -7.34
C SER A 35 5.31 -5.24 -6.37
N THR A 36 6.01 -5.32 -5.23
CA THR A 36 6.19 -4.19 -4.31
C THR A 36 6.88 -3.01 -4.98
N ASP A 37 7.87 -3.30 -5.83
CA ASP A 37 8.59 -2.29 -6.61
C ASP A 37 7.67 -1.46 -7.51
N LEU A 38 6.72 -2.11 -8.21
CA LEU A 38 5.75 -1.41 -9.05
C LEU A 38 4.82 -0.53 -8.20
N LEU A 39 4.31 -1.04 -7.08
CA LEU A 39 3.41 -0.29 -6.20
C LEU A 39 4.12 0.91 -5.56
N VAL A 40 5.35 0.74 -5.07
CA VAL A 40 6.13 1.86 -4.52
C VAL A 40 6.43 2.89 -5.59
N ALA A 41 6.85 2.47 -6.80
CA ALA A 41 7.10 3.40 -7.90
C ALA A 41 5.85 4.23 -8.25
N LEU A 42 4.68 3.58 -8.33
CA LEU A 42 3.41 4.25 -8.62
C LEU A 42 3.06 5.30 -7.57
N ILE A 43 3.07 4.93 -6.29
CA ILE A 43 2.68 5.86 -5.22
C ILE A 43 3.74 6.95 -5.01
N SER A 44 5.03 6.65 -5.24
CA SER A 44 6.09 7.68 -5.22
C SER A 44 5.92 8.68 -6.36
N LYS A 45 5.66 8.19 -7.58
CA LYS A 45 5.38 9.05 -8.74
C LYS A 45 4.17 9.95 -8.50
N LEU A 46 3.12 9.39 -7.88
CA LEU A 46 1.93 10.14 -7.51
C LEU A 46 2.25 11.25 -6.50
N TYR A 47 3.13 10.98 -5.53
CA TYR A 47 3.58 11.98 -4.56
C TYR A 47 4.33 13.15 -5.22
N TYR A 48 5.28 12.85 -6.13
CA TYR A 48 6.12 13.88 -6.75
C TYR A 48 5.42 14.65 -7.88
N ASP A 49 4.63 13.97 -8.70
CA ASP A 49 4.10 14.52 -9.95
C ASP A 49 2.57 14.54 -10.02
N GLY A 50 1.89 14.08 -8.98
CA GLY A 50 0.42 13.95 -8.97
C GLY A 50 -0.34 15.26 -8.72
N GLY A 51 0.31 16.28 -8.15
CA GLY A 51 -0.35 17.54 -7.84
C GLY A 51 -1.64 17.33 -7.00
N ASP A 52 -2.75 17.89 -7.46
CA ASP A 52 -4.05 17.75 -6.77
C ASP A 52 -4.54 16.30 -6.68
N LEU A 53 -4.20 15.48 -7.67
CA LEU A 53 -4.54 14.05 -7.66
C LEU A 53 -3.88 13.32 -6.48
N PHE A 54 -2.65 13.69 -6.11
CA PHE A 54 -2.00 13.14 -4.91
C PHE A 54 -2.83 13.43 -3.66
N ASN A 55 -3.30 14.66 -3.48
CA ASN A 55 -4.09 15.05 -2.31
C ASN A 55 -5.40 14.26 -2.23
N ILE A 56 -6.09 14.08 -3.36
CA ILE A 56 -7.33 13.29 -3.44
C ILE A 56 -7.03 11.83 -3.08
N PHE A 57 -6.00 11.24 -3.68
CA PHE A 57 -5.60 9.86 -3.41
C PHE A 57 -5.18 9.66 -1.96
N TYR A 58 -4.28 10.51 -1.44
CA TYR A 58 -3.77 10.42 -0.07
C TYR A 58 -4.88 10.51 0.97
N ASN A 59 -5.86 11.41 0.76
CA ASN A 59 -7.00 11.58 1.66
C ASN A 59 -8.05 10.46 1.53
N SER A 60 -8.03 9.68 0.46
CA SER A 60 -8.91 8.51 0.30
C SER A 60 -8.41 7.26 1.02
N LEU A 61 -7.14 7.26 1.46
CA LEU A 61 -6.55 6.10 2.14
C LEU A 61 -6.99 6.03 3.60
N PRO A 62 -7.33 4.83 4.11
CA PRO A 62 -7.54 4.59 5.54
C PRO A 62 -6.38 5.06 6.40
N ILE A 63 -6.71 5.61 7.57
CA ILE A 63 -5.75 6.18 8.52
C ILE A 63 -5.56 5.22 9.71
N ALA A 64 -4.31 4.92 10.03
CA ALA A 64 -3.94 4.05 11.15
C ALA A 64 -4.54 4.51 12.48
N GLY A 65 -5.29 3.60 13.13
CA GLY A 65 -5.96 3.82 14.40
C GLY A 65 -7.19 4.73 14.35
N VAL A 66 -7.55 5.29 13.19
CA VAL A 66 -8.60 6.30 13.06
C VAL A 66 -9.81 5.79 12.28
N ASP A 67 -9.62 5.35 11.03
CA ASP A 67 -10.75 5.00 10.18
C ASP A 67 -10.53 3.79 9.26
N GLY A 68 -11.59 3.44 8.52
CA GLY A 68 -11.60 2.42 7.49
C GLY A 68 -11.03 1.09 7.97
N THR A 69 -10.31 0.41 7.10
CA THR A 69 -9.71 -0.91 7.40
C THR A 69 -8.54 -0.84 8.39
N LEU A 70 -8.06 0.35 8.72
CA LEU A 70 -7.00 0.58 9.70
C LEU A 70 -7.50 1.12 11.04
N ALA A 71 -8.82 1.32 11.23
CA ALA A 71 -9.41 1.89 12.45
C ALA A 71 -8.98 1.17 13.75
N ASN A 72 -8.73 -0.13 13.68
CA ASN A 72 -8.33 -0.97 14.81
C ASN A 72 -6.87 -1.45 14.73
N ARG A 73 -6.05 -0.82 13.90
CA ARG A 73 -4.63 -1.15 13.74
C ARG A 73 -3.76 0.02 14.19
N MET A 74 -2.63 -0.26 14.82
CA MET A 74 -1.60 0.73 15.19
C MET A 74 -2.09 1.87 16.13
N LYS A 75 -3.15 1.67 16.91
CA LYS A 75 -3.80 2.72 17.75
C LYS A 75 -2.87 3.38 18.77
N ASN A 76 -2.00 2.62 19.41
CA ASN A 76 -1.14 3.10 20.50
C ASN A 76 0.34 3.08 20.09
N THR A 77 0.62 3.47 18.85
CA THR A 77 1.95 3.44 18.27
C THR A 77 2.27 4.78 17.61
N VAL A 78 3.52 4.96 17.19
CA VAL A 78 3.97 6.13 16.39
C VAL A 78 3.26 6.24 15.03
N CYS A 79 2.60 5.18 14.60
CA CYS A 79 1.84 5.15 13.35
C CYS A 79 0.43 5.73 13.49
N TYR A 80 -0.08 5.91 14.71
CA TYR A 80 -1.42 6.45 14.95
C TYR A 80 -1.61 7.81 14.29
N ASN A 81 -2.70 7.97 13.53
CA ASN A 81 -3.03 9.17 12.76
C ASN A 81 -1.90 9.65 11.82
N ASN A 82 -0.98 8.76 11.47
CA ASN A 82 0.19 9.04 10.63
C ASN A 82 0.18 8.15 9.38
N VAL A 83 0.24 6.83 9.55
CA VAL A 83 0.23 5.90 8.43
C VAL A 83 -1.12 5.95 7.71
N ARG A 84 -1.09 6.11 6.39
CA ARG A 84 -2.25 6.02 5.50
C ARG A 84 -1.99 4.96 4.45
N ALA A 85 -2.80 3.91 4.42
CA ALA A 85 -2.52 2.78 3.55
C ALA A 85 -3.77 2.01 3.09
N LYS A 86 -3.68 1.44 1.90
CA LYS A 86 -4.65 0.48 1.38
C LYS A 86 -4.26 -0.93 1.80
N THR A 87 -5.22 -1.65 2.39
CA THR A 87 -5.09 -3.07 2.73
C THR A 87 -5.56 -3.96 1.61
N GLY A 88 -5.04 -5.18 1.55
CA GLY A 88 -5.59 -6.30 0.77
C GLY A 88 -5.58 -7.57 1.59
N SER A 89 -6.59 -8.41 1.44
CA SER A 89 -6.71 -9.66 2.19
C SER A 89 -7.43 -10.73 1.37
N LEU A 90 -6.76 -11.87 1.23
CA LEU A 90 -7.33 -13.13 0.75
C LEU A 90 -6.83 -14.25 1.67
N SER A 91 -7.38 -15.46 1.55
CA SER A 91 -6.84 -16.60 2.30
C SER A 91 -5.35 -16.80 1.98
N GLY A 92 -4.48 -16.73 3.01
CA GLY A 92 -3.03 -16.81 2.86
C GLY A 92 -2.37 -15.61 2.18
N VAL A 93 -3.08 -14.48 2.02
CA VAL A 93 -2.54 -13.22 1.49
C VAL A 93 -2.93 -12.06 2.40
N SER A 94 -1.97 -11.21 2.72
CA SER A 94 -2.18 -9.95 3.44
C SER A 94 -1.25 -8.88 2.89
N THR A 95 -1.80 -7.75 2.49
CA THR A 95 -1.03 -6.67 1.88
C THR A 95 -1.31 -5.33 2.54
N LEU A 96 -0.31 -4.46 2.52
CA LEU A 96 -0.41 -3.09 3.01
C LEU A 96 0.50 -2.20 2.17
N THR A 97 -0.07 -1.19 1.51
CA THR A 97 0.69 -0.26 0.65
C THR A 97 0.21 1.16 0.91
N GLY A 98 1.13 2.08 1.11
CA GLY A 98 0.77 3.45 1.41
C GLY A 98 1.94 4.33 1.80
N TYR A 99 1.65 5.27 2.69
CA TYR A 99 2.60 6.28 3.14
C TYR A 99 2.69 6.32 4.66
N ALA A 100 3.87 6.64 5.14
CA ALA A 100 4.16 6.97 6.54
C ALA A 100 4.99 8.25 6.57
N LYS A 101 4.70 9.16 7.52
CA LYS A 101 5.57 10.29 7.77
C LYS A 101 6.61 9.88 8.80
N GLY A 102 7.88 9.91 8.40
CA GLY A 102 9.01 9.59 9.26
C GLY A 102 9.26 10.62 10.36
N LYS A 103 10.14 10.31 11.29
CA LYS A 103 10.52 11.18 12.41
C LYS A 103 11.17 12.49 11.94
N SER A 104 11.91 12.47 10.83
CA SER A 104 12.48 13.66 10.17
C SER A 104 11.42 14.58 9.55
N GLY A 105 10.19 14.10 9.38
CA GLY A 105 9.11 14.78 8.66
C GLY A 105 8.99 14.38 7.20
N ASP A 106 9.89 13.54 6.69
CA ASP A 106 9.86 13.06 5.31
C ASP A 106 8.73 12.07 5.07
N MET A 107 8.14 12.12 3.87
CA MET A 107 7.13 11.16 3.45
C MET A 107 7.79 9.90 2.90
N LEU A 108 7.46 8.77 3.49
CA LEU A 108 7.94 7.46 3.09
C LEU A 108 6.83 6.68 2.37
N ALA A 109 7.09 6.24 1.15
CA ALA A 109 6.23 5.30 0.44
C ALA A 109 6.66 3.86 0.75
N PHE A 110 5.70 2.99 1.05
CA PHE A 110 5.99 1.58 1.35
C PHE A 110 4.97 0.63 0.73
N SER A 111 5.41 -0.61 0.50
CA SER A 111 4.54 -1.71 0.08
C SER A 111 4.99 -3.02 0.72
N ILE A 112 4.07 -3.69 1.42
CA ILE A 112 4.29 -4.97 2.10
C ILE A 112 3.30 -5.98 1.52
N LEU A 113 3.80 -6.95 0.77
CA LEU A 113 3.01 -8.02 0.17
C LEU A 113 3.41 -9.35 0.83
N MET A 114 2.52 -9.89 1.66
CA MET A 114 2.70 -11.19 2.32
C MET A 114 1.79 -12.21 1.66
N GLN A 115 2.34 -13.35 1.28
CA GLN A 115 1.59 -14.43 0.64
C GLN A 115 2.10 -15.80 1.08
N ASN A 116 1.27 -16.81 0.87
CA ASN A 116 1.59 -18.22 1.18
C ASN A 116 1.97 -18.46 2.66
N PHE A 117 1.50 -17.62 3.56
CA PHE A 117 1.69 -17.85 4.99
C PHE A 117 0.65 -18.85 5.53
N THR A 118 1.07 -19.64 6.50
CA THR A 118 0.20 -20.53 7.27
C THR A 118 -0.24 -19.83 8.57
N GLY A 119 -1.46 -20.10 9.01
CA GLY A 119 -2.00 -19.52 10.23
C GLY A 119 -2.89 -18.29 10.00
N SER A 120 -3.06 -17.47 11.03
CA SER A 120 -4.06 -16.40 11.00
C SER A 120 -3.55 -15.13 10.30
N ALA A 121 -4.42 -14.49 9.52
CA ALA A 121 -4.18 -13.18 8.95
C ALA A 121 -3.90 -12.10 10.03
N ALA A 122 -4.31 -12.32 11.28
CA ALA A 122 -4.01 -11.41 12.38
C ALA A 122 -2.50 -11.33 12.67
N LYS A 123 -1.77 -12.46 12.62
CA LYS A 123 -0.31 -12.48 12.78
C LYS A 123 0.39 -11.75 11.64
N ALA A 124 -0.07 -11.95 10.40
CA ALA A 124 0.47 -11.23 9.25
C ALA A 124 0.26 -9.71 9.38
N ARG A 125 -0.94 -9.27 9.78
CA ARG A 125 -1.22 -7.86 10.04
C ARG A 125 -0.37 -7.27 11.17
N ALA A 126 -0.21 -7.99 12.28
CA ALA A 126 0.64 -7.54 13.39
C ALA A 126 2.11 -7.37 12.94
N PHE A 127 2.60 -8.24 12.07
CA PHE A 127 3.94 -8.09 11.49
C PHE A 127 4.05 -6.85 10.58
N GLN A 128 3.05 -6.61 9.74
CA GLN A 128 2.99 -5.38 8.92
C GLN A 128 2.99 -4.12 9.80
N ASP A 129 2.22 -4.12 10.91
CA ASP A 129 2.16 -3.00 11.84
C ASP A 129 3.53 -2.71 12.47
N LYS A 130 4.28 -3.75 12.82
CA LYS A 130 5.66 -3.61 13.33
C LYS A 130 6.63 -3.05 12.29
N ILE A 131 6.51 -3.43 11.02
CA ILE A 131 7.29 -2.83 9.95
C ILE A 131 6.96 -1.34 9.83
N CYS A 132 5.68 -0.97 9.86
CA CYS A 132 5.27 0.43 9.82
C CYS A 132 5.84 1.25 11.00
N GLU A 133 5.83 0.69 12.22
CA GLU A 133 6.46 1.33 13.40
C GLU A 133 7.96 1.57 13.16
N LEU A 134 8.68 0.56 12.64
CA LEU A 134 10.11 0.66 12.38
C LEU A 134 10.43 1.75 11.35
N ILE A 135 9.78 1.74 10.19
CA ILE A 135 10.04 2.75 9.16
C ILE A 135 9.67 4.17 9.62
N THR A 136 8.64 4.32 10.46
CA THR A 136 8.25 5.61 11.03
C THR A 136 9.27 6.12 12.05
N LEU A 137 9.94 5.23 12.79
CA LEU A 137 10.92 5.58 13.82
C LEU A 137 12.32 5.86 13.28
N TYR A 138 12.71 5.18 12.20
CA TYR A 138 14.09 5.21 11.70
C TYR A 138 14.38 6.34 10.72
N ASN A 139 13.39 7.13 10.36
CA ASN A 139 13.61 8.21 9.40
C ASN A 139 13.40 9.59 10.01
#